data_cc6f632a3e3aad42073909425f263e79
#
_entry.id   cc6f632a3e3aad42073909425f263e79
#
_cell.length_a   1.000
_cell.length_b   1.000
_cell.length_c   1.000
_cell.angle_alpha   90.00
_cell.angle_beta   90.00
_cell.angle_gamma   90.00
#
_symmetry.space_group_name_H-M   'P 1'
#
loop_
_entity.id
_entity.type
_entity.pdbx_description
1 polymer ?
#
loop_
_entity_poly.entity_id
_entity_poly.type
_entity_poly.pdbx_seq_one_letter_code
_entity_poly.pdbx_strand_id
1 'polypeptide(L)'
;MVNRLIIAAAGSGKTTYLVRQAMQQSDRVLITTYTIANELEIRKKFVELNGCVPHNVTIQTWYSFLLQHGVRPFQGVVLDDKINGMILVNEKSGKKYNGKYGPVYYAEEDYRNFYFTDGMKMYSDKIAKFVCRCEKETKGRVSKRISRIYPKIYIDEIQDLAGYDLDIIKSMLQADCDVTMVGDPRQVTYHTHNEAKYKKYADGKIEEFIRSECKKIDCIIDKETLNDSYRNNQSI
;
A
#
# COMPACT_ATOMS: atom_id res chain seq x y z
N MET A 1 -11.97 -12.59 11.62
CA MET A 1 -11.23 -11.76 10.65
C MET A 1 -11.05 -12.58 9.39
N VAL A 2 -11.32 -12.00 8.24
CA VAL A 2 -11.20 -12.69 6.95
C VAL A 2 -10.30 -11.85 6.04
N ASN A 3 -9.07 -12.32 5.83
CA ASN A 3 -8.20 -11.72 4.82
C ASN A 3 -8.46 -12.39 3.46
N ARG A 4 -8.46 -11.59 2.38
CA ARG A 4 -8.71 -12.09 1.04
C ARG A 4 -7.80 -11.41 0.02
N LEU A 5 -7.23 -12.20 -0.89
CA LEU A 5 -6.56 -11.74 -2.09
C LEU A 5 -7.38 -12.17 -3.30
N ILE A 6 -7.91 -11.22 -4.06
CA ILE A 6 -8.68 -11.45 -5.28
C ILE A 6 -7.78 -11.15 -6.48
N ILE A 7 -7.54 -12.16 -7.29
CA ILE A 7 -6.75 -12.06 -8.52
C ILE A 7 -7.72 -12.03 -9.70
N ALA A 8 -7.72 -10.92 -10.42
CA ALA A 8 -8.68 -10.73 -11.49
C ALA A 8 -8.11 -9.88 -12.63
N ALA A 9 -8.50 -10.21 -13.85
CA ALA A 9 -8.02 -9.56 -15.07
C ALA A 9 -8.39 -8.07 -15.13
N ALA A 10 -7.71 -7.33 -16.00
CA ALA A 10 -8.13 -5.97 -16.36
C ALA A 10 -9.59 -5.96 -16.84
N GLY A 11 -10.36 -4.97 -16.36
CA GLY A 11 -11.74 -4.81 -16.77
C GLY A 11 -12.73 -5.80 -16.18
N SER A 12 -12.32 -6.65 -15.23
CA SER A 12 -13.21 -7.56 -14.48
C SER A 12 -14.09 -6.87 -13.44
N GLY A 13 -13.98 -5.55 -13.29
CA GLY A 13 -14.78 -4.79 -12.31
C GLY A 13 -14.21 -4.76 -10.90
N LYS A 14 -12.89 -4.97 -10.69
CA LYS A 14 -12.20 -4.92 -9.38
C LYS A 14 -12.62 -3.74 -8.52
N THR A 15 -12.47 -2.52 -9.05
CA THR A 15 -12.81 -1.27 -8.37
C THR A 15 -14.30 -1.19 -8.03
N THR A 16 -15.17 -1.60 -8.96
CA THR A 16 -16.63 -1.65 -8.73
C THR A 16 -16.98 -2.64 -7.63
N TYR A 17 -16.31 -3.79 -7.59
CA TYR A 17 -16.48 -4.77 -6.52
C TYR A 17 -16.12 -4.19 -5.16
N LEU A 18 -14.94 -3.57 -5.01
CA LEU A 18 -14.52 -2.94 -3.75
C LEU A 18 -15.51 -1.86 -3.30
N VAL A 19 -15.98 -0.99 -4.21
CA VAL A 19 -16.96 0.05 -3.92
C VAL A 19 -18.27 -0.56 -3.41
N ARG A 20 -18.80 -1.60 -4.07
CA ARG A 20 -20.03 -2.28 -3.64
C ARG A 20 -19.86 -2.95 -2.27
N GLN A 21 -18.70 -3.58 -2.03
CA GLN A 21 -18.41 -4.18 -0.72
C GLN A 21 -18.34 -3.10 0.37
N ALA A 22 -17.71 -1.95 0.09
CA ALA A 22 -17.62 -0.86 1.04
C ALA A 22 -18.98 -0.22 1.38
N MET A 23 -19.88 -0.12 0.40
CA MET A 23 -21.25 0.39 0.60
C MET A 23 -22.10 -0.50 1.54
N GLN A 24 -21.77 -1.77 1.67
CA GLN A 24 -22.46 -2.72 2.54
C GLN A 24 -21.95 -2.71 3.98
N GLN A 25 -20.87 -1.97 4.27
CA GLN A 25 -20.27 -1.94 5.61
C GLN A 25 -20.87 -0.81 6.45
N SER A 26 -21.16 -1.12 7.71
CA SER A 26 -21.48 -0.12 8.75
C SER A 26 -20.24 0.40 9.45
N ASP A 27 -19.19 -0.40 9.49
CA ASP A 27 -17.90 -0.04 10.09
C ASP A 27 -17.13 0.97 9.23
N ARG A 28 -16.08 1.57 9.82
CA ARG A 28 -15.15 2.40 9.05
C ARG A 28 -14.34 1.56 8.07
N VAL A 29 -14.37 1.99 6.82
CA VAL A 29 -13.66 1.37 5.70
C VAL A 29 -12.55 2.28 5.22
N LEU A 30 -11.36 1.73 5.04
CA LEU A 30 -10.30 2.35 4.25
C LEU A 30 -10.27 1.68 2.87
N ILE A 31 -10.28 2.49 1.81
CA ILE A 31 -9.90 2.04 0.47
C ILE A 31 -8.62 2.76 0.10
N THR A 32 -7.58 2.00 -0.22
CA THR A 32 -6.30 2.56 -0.64
C THR A 32 -5.90 2.01 -2.01
N THR A 33 -5.26 2.86 -2.80
CA THR A 33 -4.76 2.54 -4.14
C THR A 33 -3.45 3.28 -4.38
N TYR A 34 -2.73 2.92 -5.43
CA TYR A 34 -1.40 3.47 -5.65
C TYR A 34 -1.41 4.91 -6.19
N THR A 35 -2.26 5.22 -7.18
CA THR A 35 -2.25 6.50 -7.89
C THR A 35 -3.41 7.42 -7.53
N ILE A 36 -3.21 8.74 -7.71
CA ILE A 36 -4.29 9.74 -7.58
C ILE A 36 -5.39 9.49 -8.62
N ALA A 37 -5.03 9.05 -9.83
CA ALA A 37 -6.00 8.74 -10.87
C ALA A 37 -6.97 7.62 -10.43
N ASN A 38 -6.43 6.55 -9.85
CA ASN A 38 -7.25 5.45 -9.31
C ASN A 38 -8.08 5.89 -8.10
N GLU A 39 -7.55 6.76 -7.23
CA GLU A 39 -8.32 7.34 -6.11
C GLU A 39 -9.54 8.12 -6.64
N LEU A 40 -9.36 8.95 -7.67
CA LEU A 40 -10.43 9.70 -8.30
C LEU A 40 -11.45 8.78 -8.99
N GLU A 41 -11.00 7.71 -9.64
CA GLU A 41 -11.89 6.70 -10.24
C GLU A 41 -12.76 6.01 -9.19
N ILE A 42 -12.17 5.62 -8.04
CA ILE A 42 -12.92 5.05 -6.91
C ILE A 42 -13.98 6.03 -6.41
N ARG A 43 -13.64 7.31 -6.21
CA ARG A 43 -14.58 8.35 -5.79
C ARG A 43 -15.72 8.54 -6.79
N LYS A 44 -15.38 8.61 -8.09
CA LYS A 44 -16.38 8.71 -9.18
C LYS A 44 -17.32 7.51 -9.15
N LYS A 45 -16.80 6.30 -8.93
CA LYS A 45 -17.61 5.09 -8.86
C LYS A 45 -18.58 5.10 -7.67
N PHE A 46 -18.20 5.64 -6.50
CA PHE A 46 -19.13 5.86 -5.40
C PHE A 46 -20.25 6.83 -5.77
N VAL A 47 -19.91 7.95 -6.42
CA VAL A 47 -20.92 8.93 -6.87
C VAL A 47 -21.88 8.31 -7.88
N GLU A 48 -21.38 7.53 -8.84
CA GLU A 48 -22.21 6.84 -9.83
C GLU A 48 -23.17 5.81 -9.19
N LEU A 49 -22.75 5.07 -8.17
CA LEU A 49 -23.54 3.99 -7.59
C LEU A 49 -24.38 4.39 -6.38
N ASN A 50 -23.97 5.44 -5.65
CA ASN A 50 -24.57 5.83 -4.37
C ASN A 50 -24.90 7.33 -4.27
N GLY A 51 -24.60 8.14 -5.28
CA GLY A 51 -24.76 9.59 -5.25
C GLY A 51 -23.68 10.34 -4.47
N CYS A 52 -22.99 9.68 -3.52
CA CYS A 52 -21.92 10.27 -2.72
C CYS A 52 -21.00 9.18 -2.15
N VAL A 53 -19.82 9.59 -1.66
CA VAL A 53 -18.97 8.71 -0.84
C VAL A 53 -19.57 8.64 0.57
N PRO A 54 -19.86 7.43 1.11
CA PRO A 54 -20.38 7.28 2.46
C PRO A 54 -19.43 7.86 3.52
N HIS A 55 -19.96 8.42 4.61
CA HIS A 55 -19.16 9.08 5.65
C HIS A 55 -18.20 8.14 6.40
N ASN A 56 -18.52 6.84 6.43
CA ASN A 56 -17.69 5.81 7.03
C ASN A 56 -16.58 5.30 6.09
N VAL A 57 -16.53 5.75 4.82
CA VAL A 57 -15.52 5.35 3.84
C VAL A 57 -14.45 6.42 3.70
N THR A 58 -13.21 6.04 3.90
CA THR A 58 -12.02 6.85 3.65
C THR A 58 -11.32 6.31 2.39
N ILE A 59 -11.06 7.19 1.42
CA ILE A 59 -10.34 6.83 0.20
C ILE A 59 -9.05 7.63 0.16
N GLN A 60 -7.91 6.96 0.01
CA GLN A 60 -6.57 7.57 0.04
C GLN A 60 -5.62 6.86 -0.92
N THR A 61 -4.63 7.58 -1.45
CA THR A 61 -3.47 6.92 -2.07
C THR A 61 -2.64 6.19 -1.01
N TRP A 62 -1.89 5.17 -1.42
CA TRP A 62 -1.01 4.40 -0.53
C TRP A 62 -0.04 5.29 0.24
N TYR A 63 0.62 6.22 -0.44
CA TYR A 63 1.53 7.17 0.21
C TYR A 63 0.83 8.09 1.22
N SER A 64 -0.35 8.61 0.88
CA SER A 64 -1.15 9.43 1.80
C SER A 64 -1.54 8.65 3.05
N PHE A 65 -1.95 7.39 2.87
CA PHE A 65 -2.26 6.47 3.95
C PHE A 65 -1.04 6.23 4.86
N LEU A 66 0.11 5.90 4.28
CA LEU A 66 1.33 5.65 5.04
C LEU A 66 1.78 6.90 5.81
N LEU A 67 1.75 8.09 5.19
CA LEU A 67 2.11 9.34 5.85
C LEU A 67 1.17 9.67 7.00
N GLN A 68 -0.15 9.54 6.79
CA GLN A 68 -1.15 9.93 7.76
C GLN A 68 -1.23 8.97 8.96
N HIS A 69 -1.11 7.66 8.70
CA HIS A 69 -1.37 6.64 9.71
C HIS A 69 -0.12 5.92 10.21
N GLY A 70 0.91 5.80 9.37
CA GLY A 70 2.16 5.12 9.69
C GLY A 70 3.27 6.06 10.16
N VAL A 71 3.43 7.22 9.49
CA VAL A 71 4.53 8.15 9.77
C VAL A 71 4.17 9.15 10.86
N ARG A 72 3.20 10.05 10.60
CA ARG A 72 2.91 11.20 11.47
C ARG A 72 2.63 10.85 12.93
N PRO A 73 1.83 9.82 13.26
CA PRO A 73 1.55 9.49 14.65
C PRO A 73 2.73 8.86 15.39
N PHE A 74 3.74 8.39 14.67
CA PHE A 74 4.83 7.59 15.23
C PHE A 74 6.23 8.15 14.94
N GLN A 75 6.34 9.25 14.18
CA GLN A 75 7.64 9.81 13.80
C GLN A 75 8.56 10.09 14.98
N GLY A 76 8.01 10.53 16.10
CA GLY A 76 8.78 10.87 17.32
C GLY A 76 9.52 9.69 17.95
N VAL A 77 9.27 8.44 17.56
CA VAL A 77 10.08 7.29 18.02
C VAL A 77 11.38 7.11 17.22
N VAL A 78 11.50 7.80 16.08
CA VAL A 78 12.64 7.73 15.17
C VAL A 78 13.31 9.09 15.02
N LEU A 79 12.53 10.17 15.00
CA LEU A 79 13.00 11.52 14.71
C LEU A 79 12.11 12.56 15.42
N ASP A 80 12.73 13.51 16.12
CA ASP A 80 12.01 14.60 16.81
C ASP A 80 11.62 15.76 15.89
N ASP A 81 12.26 15.87 14.71
CA ASP A 81 12.00 16.92 13.74
C ASP A 81 10.61 16.80 13.09
N LYS A 82 9.98 17.95 12.79
CA LYS A 82 8.72 17.99 12.07
C LYS A 82 8.90 17.61 10.61
N ILE A 83 8.15 16.62 10.16
CA ILE A 83 8.09 16.20 8.74
C ILE A 83 7.15 17.14 7.97
N ASN A 84 7.67 17.80 6.93
CA ASN A 84 6.96 18.81 6.13
C ASN A 84 6.19 18.25 4.93
N GLY A 85 6.17 16.93 4.73
CA GLY A 85 5.50 16.27 3.63
C GLY A 85 6.40 15.24 2.95
N MET A 86 6.12 14.97 1.67
CA MET A 86 6.93 14.04 0.87
C MET A 86 7.37 14.66 -0.45
N ILE A 87 8.38 14.04 -1.07
CA ILE A 87 8.80 14.29 -2.43
C ILE A 87 8.81 12.97 -3.21
N LEU A 88 8.22 12.97 -4.39
CA LEU A 88 8.27 11.81 -5.29
C LEU A 88 9.66 11.70 -5.89
N VAL A 89 10.23 10.51 -5.88
CA VAL A 89 11.51 10.19 -6.49
C VAL A 89 11.35 8.97 -7.39
N ASN A 90 11.96 9.05 -8.57
CA ASN A 90 11.95 7.95 -9.55
C ASN A 90 13.19 7.05 -9.44
N GLU A 91 14.20 7.51 -8.70
CA GLU A 91 15.46 6.80 -8.48
C GLU A 91 15.73 6.67 -6.98
N LYS A 92 16.75 5.87 -6.61
CA LYS A 92 17.19 5.73 -5.23
C LYS A 92 17.57 7.08 -4.64
N SER A 93 16.91 7.46 -3.56
CA SER A 93 17.13 8.73 -2.83
C SER A 93 18.25 8.65 -1.79
N GLY A 94 18.53 9.77 -1.13
CA GLY A 94 19.54 9.85 -0.07
C GLY A 94 20.97 9.75 -0.60
N LYS A 95 21.23 10.34 -1.79
CA LYS A 95 22.56 10.39 -2.38
C LYS A 95 23.45 11.38 -1.64
N LYS A 96 24.64 10.94 -1.22
CA LYS A 96 25.63 11.76 -0.53
C LYS A 96 26.57 12.46 -1.50
N TYR A 97 27.19 11.71 -2.43
CA TYR A 97 28.07 12.24 -3.47
C TYR A 97 28.27 11.23 -4.60
N ASN A 98 28.89 11.66 -5.71
CA ASN A 98 29.35 10.77 -6.77
C ASN A 98 30.79 10.32 -6.46
N GLY A 99 30.95 9.05 -6.13
CA GLY A 99 32.27 8.44 -5.96
C GLY A 99 32.85 7.95 -7.29
N LYS A 100 34.10 7.47 -7.24
CA LYS A 100 34.84 6.97 -8.42
C LYS A 100 34.10 5.78 -9.11
N TYR A 101 33.37 5.01 -8.38
CA TYR A 101 32.68 3.79 -8.88
C TYR A 101 31.16 3.92 -8.91
N GLY A 102 30.62 5.14 -8.79
CA GLY A 102 29.18 5.40 -8.81
C GLY A 102 28.69 6.20 -7.62
N PRO A 103 27.35 6.40 -7.51
CA PRO A 103 26.77 7.20 -6.44
C PRO A 103 26.91 6.50 -5.08
N VAL A 104 27.32 7.27 -4.07
CA VAL A 104 27.37 6.86 -2.67
C VAL A 104 26.15 7.43 -1.96
N TYR A 105 25.47 6.60 -1.17
CA TYR A 105 24.26 6.96 -0.47
C TYR A 105 24.48 7.03 1.04
N TYR A 106 23.67 7.82 1.74
CA TYR A 106 23.65 7.81 3.19
C TYR A 106 23.19 6.45 3.71
N ALA A 107 23.80 6.01 4.82
CA ALA A 107 23.36 4.82 5.54
C ALA A 107 22.16 5.15 6.42
N GLU A 108 21.38 4.13 6.82
CA GLU A 108 20.14 4.34 7.59
C GLU A 108 20.38 4.92 8.98
N GLU A 109 21.59 4.76 9.54
CA GLU A 109 22.01 5.33 10.82
C GLU A 109 21.99 6.86 10.80
N ASP A 110 22.22 7.45 9.63
CA ASP A 110 22.01 8.89 9.38
C ASP A 110 20.55 9.12 8.95
N TYR A 111 19.61 8.95 9.87
CA TYR A 111 18.17 9.01 9.61
C TYR A 111 17.75 10.23 8.82
N ARG A 112 18.27 11.41 9.19
CA ARG A 112 17.89 12.67 8.56
C ARG A 112 18.19 12.68 7.07
N ASN A 113 19.42 12.40 6.69
CA ASN A 113 19.87 12.43 5.30
C ASN A 113 19.41 11.22 4.49
N PHE A 114 19.16 10.08 5.17
CA PHE A 114 18.68 8.87 4.53
C PHE A 114 17.20 8.97 4.13
N TYR A 115 16.35 9.49 5.02
CA TYR A 115 14.89 9.51 4.83
C TYR A 115 14.36 10.82 4.27
N PHE A 116 15.08 11.95 4.43
CA PHE A 116 14.56 13.29 4.16
C PHE A 116 15.48 14.15 3.33
N THR A 117 14.87 15.13 2.65
CA THR A 117 15.57 16.28 2.07
C THR A 117 15.97 17.27 3.17
N ASP A 118 16.81 18.28 2.85
CA ASP A 118 17.16 19.39 3.76
C ASP A 118 15.92 20.11 4.30
N GLY A 119 14.85 20.21 3.50
CA GLY A 119 13.56 20.81 3.88
C GLY A 119 12.62 19.86 4.65
N MET A 120 13.12 18.73 5.14
CA MET A 120 12.34 17.74 5.89
C MET A 120 11.14 17.17 5.12
N LYS A 121 11.25 17.03 3.80
CA LYS A 121 10.33 16.26 2.98
C LYS A 121 10.84 14.83 2.87
N MET A 122 9.98 13.86 3.17
CA MET A 122 10.33 12.44 3.11
C MET A 122 10.42 11.96 1.66
N TYR A 123 11.45 11.20 1.33
CA TYR A 123 11.56 10.55 0.03
C TYR A 123 10.54 9.43 -0.13
N SER A 124 9.81 9.40 -1.25
CA SER A 124 8.73 8.42 -1.48
C SER A 124 9.22 6.97 -1.43
N ASP A 125 10.43 6.68 -1.93
CA ASP A 125 11.05 5.35 -1.89
C ASP A 125 11.44 4.88 -0.48
N LYS A 126 11.39 5.76 0.54
CA LYS A 126 11.74 5.47 1.93
C LYS A 126 10.56 5.43 2.90
N ILE A 127 9.36 5.85 2.47
CA ILE A 127 8.18 5.95 3.36
C ILE A 127 7.84 4.61 3.98
N ALA A 128 7.70 3.57 3.17
CA ALA A 128 7.36 2.23 3.66
C ALA A 128 8.41 1.69 4.64
N LYS A 129 9.69 1.89 4.35
CA LYS A 129 10.78 1.50 5.24
C LYS A 129 10.72 2.24 6.58
N PHE A 130 10.42 3.54 6.57
CA PHE A 130 10.25 4.34 7.79
C PHE A 130 9.06 3.84 8.63
N VAL A 131 7.93 3.51 7.99
CA VAL A 131 6.77 2.92 8.67
C VAL A 131 7.12 1.58 9.31
N CYS A 132 7.85 0.71 8.60
CA CYS A 132 8.34 -0.55 9.16
C CYS A 132 9.28 -0.32 10.35
N ARG A 133 10.09 0.74 10.34
CA ARG A 133 10.91 1.13 11.48
C ARG A 133 10.04 1.55 12.66
N CYS A 134 9.05 2.42 12.43
CA CYS A 134 8.09 2.80 13.47
C CYS A 134 7.34 1.60 14.05
N GLU A 135 6.90 0.66 13.22
CA GLU A 135 6.23 -0.57 13.64
C GLU A 135 7.12 -1.40 14.59
N LYS A 136 8.39 -1.58 14.20
CA LYS A 136 9.37 -2.32 15.00
C LYS A 136 9.65 -1.64 16.34
N GLU A 137 9.98 -0.35 16.33
CA GLU A 137 10.31 0.42 17.56
C GLU A 137 9.12 0.51 18.53
N THR A 138 7.90 0.56 18.00
CA THR A 138 6.68 0.59 18.80
C THR A 138 6.09 -0.78 19.12
N LYS A 139 6.76 -1.87 18.72
CA LYS A 139 6.33 -3.26 18.96
C LYS A 139 4.89 -3.51 18.47
N GLY A 140 4.61 -3.16 17.20
CA GLY A 140 3.31 -3.44 16.56
C GLY A 140 2.21 -2.41 16.81
N ARG A 141 2.54 -1.20 17.32
CA ARG A 141 1.50 -0.19 17.61
C ARG A 141 0.98 0.51 16.36
N VAL A 142 1.74 0.54 15.26
CA VAL A 142 1.28 1.15 14.00
C VAL A 142 0.12 0.36 13.43
N SER A 143 0.32 -0.93 13.17
CA SER A 143 -0.73 -1.82 12.64
C SER A 143 -1.93 -1.93 13.59
N LYS A 144 -1.69 -2.03 14.90
CA LYS A 144 -2.75 -2.04 15.92
C LYS A 144 -3.58 -0.76 15.93
N ARG A 145 -2.96 0.42 15.71
CA ARG A 145 -3.70 1.67 15.60
C ARG A 145 -4.52 1.72 14.32
N ILE A 146 -3.95 1.29 13.21
CA ILE A 146 -4.63 1.25 11.89
C ILE A 146 -5.87 0.36 11.97
N SER A 147 -5.76 -0.86 12.50
CA SER A 147 -6.87 -1.81 12.62
C SER A 147 -8.01 -1.30 13.52
N ARG A 148 -7.69 -0.53 14.56
CA ARG A 148 -8.70 0.11 15.43
C ARG A 148 -9.46 1.24 14.73
N ILE A 149 -8.80 1.96 13.80
CA ILE A 149 -9.44 3.03 13.03
C ILE A 149 -10.26 2.44 11.89
N TYR A 150 -9.72 1.44 11.21
CA TYR A 150 -10.30 0.81 10.04
C TYR A 150 -10.42 -0.70 10.24
N PRO A 151 -11.56 -1.18 10.76
CA PRO A 151 -11.84 -2.61 10.84
C PRO A 151 -11.89 -3.30 9.48
N LYS A 152 -12.13 -2.54 8.41
CA LYS A 152 -12.17 -3.01 7.01
C LYS A 152 -11.18 -2.22 6.17
N ILE A 153 -10.24 -2.91 5.53
CA ILE A 153 -9.20 -2.31 4.69
C ILE A 153 -9.27 -2.95 3.31
N TYR A 154 -9.45 -2.14 2.30
CA TYR A 154 -9.49 -2.55 0.90
C TYR A 154 -8.29 -1.94 0.16
N ILE A 155 -7.54 -2.77 -0.57
CA ILE A 155 -6.35 -2.36 -1.31
C ILE A 155 -6.59 -2.68 -2.78
N ASP A 156 -6.71 -1.63 -3.58
CA ASP A 156 -6.81 -1.75 -5.04
C ASP A 156 -5.42 -1.70 -5.68
N GLU A 157 -5.25 -2.39 -6.79
CA GLU A 157 -4.00 -2.49 -7.56
C GLU A 157 -2.82 -2.99 -6.69
N ILE A 158 -3.05 -4.05 -5.91
CA ILE A 158 -2.07 -4.61 -4.98
C ILE A 158 -0.75 -5.01 -5.66
N GLN A 159 -0.75 -5.32 -6.97
CA GLN A 159 0.44 -5.70 -7.73
C GLN A 159 1.47 -4.55 -7.86
N ASP A 160 1.08 -3.30 -7.63
CA ASP A 160 1.99 -2.15 -7.66
C ASP A 160 2.78 -1.98 -6.35
N LEU A 161 2.44 -2.73 -5.29
CA LEU A 161 3.12 -2.69 -4.01
C LEU A 161 4.28 -3.69 -3.96
N ALA A 162 5.44 -3.24 -3.49
CA ALA A 162 6.66 -4.04 -3.46
C ALA A 162 7.57 -3.70 -2.27
N GLY A 163 8.63 -4.45 -2.06
CA GLY A 163 9.65 -4.15 -1.05
C GLY A 163 9.08 -4.08 0.36
N TYR A 164 9.31 -2.97 1.06
CA TYR A 164 8.82 -2.75 2.43
C TYR A 164 7.29 -2.58 2.52
N ASP A 165 6.59 -2.27 1.41
CA ASP A 165 5.13 -2.26 1.41
C ASP A 165 4.56 -3.64 1.78
N LEU A 166 5.22 -4.71 1.34
CA LEU A 166 4.83 -6.08 1.65
C LEU A 166 4.95 -6.40 3.14
N ASP A 167 5.93 -5.81 3.88
CA ASP A 167 5.97 -5.94 5.34
C ASP A 167 4.77 -5.26 6.01
N ILE A 168 4.37 -4.08 5.50
CA ILE A 168 3.20 -3.37 6.01
C ILE A 168 1.94 -4.18 5.75
N ILE A 169 1.78 -4.74 4.54
CA ILE A 169 0.69 -5.66 4.21
C ILE A 169 0.67 -6.83 5.20
N LYS A 170 1.82 -7.48 5.41
CA LYS A 170 1.91 -8.60 6.36
C LYS A 170 1.50 -8.21 7.77
N SER A 171 1.92 -7.03 8.25
CA SER A 171 1.53 -6.52 9.57
C SER A 171 0.03 -6.23 9.66
N MET A 172 -0.59 -5.72 8.60
CA MET A 172 -2.05 -5.50 8.54
C MET A 172 -2.83 -6.82 8.50
N LEU A 173 -2.35 -7.81 7.73
CA LEU A 173 -2.97 -9.14 7.69
C LEU A 173 -2.92 -9.87 9.05
N GLN A 174 -2.00 -9.49 9.94
CA GLN A 174 -1.86 -10.02 11.30
C GLN A 174 -2.65 -9.23 12.35
N ALA A 175 -3.11 -8.03 11.99
CA ALA A 175 -3.84 -7.14 12.91
C ALA A 175 -5.34 -7.49 12.97
N ASP A 176 -6.04 -6.92 13.95
CA ASP A 176 -7.47 -7.15 14.19
C ASP A 176 -8.35 -6.37 13.19
N CYS A 177 -8.22 -6.65 11.89
CA CYS A 177 -9.04 -6.09 10.81
C CYS A 177 -9.19 -7.09 9.67
N ASP A 178 -10.19 -6.88 8.82
CA ASP A 178 -10.34 -7.64 7.59
C ASP A 178 -9.66 -6.90 6.43
N VAL A 179 -8.75 -7.56 5.74
CA VAL A 179 -8.01 -6.98 4.62
C VAL A 179 -8.41 -7.68 3.32
N THR A 180 -8.98 -6.93 2.38
CA THR A 180 -9.28 -7.40 1.03
C THR A 180 -8.37 -6.69 0.03
N MET A 181 -7.58 -7.47 -0.67
CA MET A 181 -6.65 -7.01 -1.70
C MET A 181 -7.16 -7.44 -3.07
N VAL A 182 -7.15 -6.55 -4.05
CA VAL A 182 -7.49 -6.88 -5.44
C VAL A 182 -6.38 -6.44 -6.37
N GLY A 183 -6.13 -7.21 -7.42
CA GLY A 183 -5.12 -6.85 -8.42
C GLY A 183 -5.06 -7.80 -9.61
N ASP A 184 -4.33 -7.37 -10.65
CA ASP A 184 -3.98 -8.17 -11.82
C ASP A 184 -2.46 -8.36 -11.89
N PRO A 185 -1.91 -9.53 -11.53
CA PRO A 185 -0.46 -9.78 -11.59
C PRO A 185 0.18 -9.53 -12.94
N ARG A 186 -0.61 -9.47 -14.03
CA ARG A 186 -0.13 -9.22 -15.39
C ARG A 186 -0.01 -7.74 -15.74
N GLN A 187 -0.53 -6.84 -14.88
CA GLN A 187 -0.57 -5.39 -15.08
C GLN A 187 0.33 -4.65 -14.09
N VAL A 188 1.57 -5.03 -13.98
CA VAL A 188 2.54 -4.26 -13.19
C VAL A 188 2.93 -3.02 -13.97
N THR A 189 2.54 -1.85 -13.48
CA THR A 189 2.78 -0.56 -14.14
C THR A 189 3.92 0.24 -13.52
N TYR A 190 4.27 -0.01 -12.27
CA TYR A 190 5.25 0.77 -11.55
C TYR A 190 6.30 -0.11 -10.85
N HIS A 191 7.57 0.07 -11.23
CA HIS A 191 8.70 -0.46 -10.46
C HIS A 191 9.06 0.55 -9.36
N THR A 192 8.33 0.52 -8.25
CA THR A 192 8.38 1.58 -7.24
C THR A 192 9.55 1.50 -6.28
N HIS A 193 10.27 0.39 -6.25
CA HIS A 193 11.34 0.19 -5.27
C HIS A 193 12.59 -0.42 -5.89
N ASN A 194 13.69 0.35 -5.85
CA ASN A 194 15.05 -0.13 -6.13
C ASN A 194 15.65 -0.90 -4.93
N GLU A 195 14.81 -1.41 -4.02
CA GLU A 195 15.27 -2.09 -2.83
C GLU A 195 15.43 -3.60 -3.05
N ALA A 196 16.47 -4.18 -2.45
CA ALA A 196 16.75 -5.62 -2.56
C ALA A 196 15.71 -6.48 -1.80
N LYS A 197 15.00 -5.88 -0.83
CA LYS A 197 14.03 -6.59 -0.02
C LYS A 197 12.87 -7.08 -0.86
N TYR A 198 12.55 -8.35 -0.73
CA TYR A 198 11.44 -9.01 -1.45
C TYR A 198 11.47 -8.87 -3.00
N LYS A 199 12.65 -8.59 -3.57
CA LYS A 199 12.81 -8.48 -5.04
C LYS A 199 12.25 -9.68 -5.80
N LYS A 200 12.30 -10.88 -5.20
CA LYS A 200 11.75 -12.12 -5.79
C LYS A 200 10.21 -12.11 -5.93
N TYR A 201 9.52 -11.22 -5.21
CA TYR A 201 8.06 -11.03 -5.28
C TYR A 201 7.66 -9.74 -6.02
N ALA A 202 8.60 -9.03 -6.62
CA ALA A 202 8.29 -7.96 -7.55
C ALA A 202 7.50 -8.48 -8.77
N ASP A 203 7.04 -7.57 -9.62
CA ASP A 203 6.36 -7.92 -10.86
C ASP A 203 5.07 -8.74 -10.65
N GLY A 204 4.23 -8.31 -9.68
CA GLY A 204 2.91 -8.86 -9.48
C GLY A 204 2.85 -10.19 -8.73
N LYS A 205 3.97 -10.69 -8.17
CA LYS A 205 4.02 -11.99 -7.48
C LYS A 205 3.47 -11.95 -6.05
N ILE A 206 2.42 -11.18 -5.83
CA ILE A 206 1.78 -11.04 -4.51
C ILE A 206 1.22 -12.37 -3.98
N GLU A 207 0.69 -13.24 -4.86
CA GLU A 207 0.22 -14.57 -4.48
C GLU A 207 1.34 -15.42 -3.90
N GLU A 208 2.52 -15.41 -4.54
CA GLU A 208 3.70 -16.14 -4.05
C GLU A 208 4.16 -15.59 -2.70
N PHE A 209 4.10 -14.26 -2.51
CA PHE A 209 4.40 -13.64 -1.22
C PHE A 209 3.44 -14.10 -0.13
N ILE A 210 2.14 -14.07 -0.36
CA ILE A 210 1.14 -14.54 0.61
C ILE A 210 1.37 -16.01 0.96
N ARG A 211 1.56 -16.88 -0.04
CA ARG A 211 1.79 -18.31 0.17
C ARG A 211 3.09 -18.64 0.89
N SER A 212 4.16 -17.85 0.71
CA SER A 212 5.47 -18.15 1.27
C SER A 212 5.79 -17.40 2.56
N GLU A 213 5.50 -16.10 2.63
CA GLU A 213 5.87 -15.25 3.77
C GLU A 213 4.73 -15.10 4.80
N CYS A 214 3.47 -15.38 4.38
CA CYS A 214 2.29 -15.26 5.24
C CYS A 214 1.67 -16.62 5.58
N LYS A 215 2.42 -17.72 5.55
CA LYS A 215 1.93 -19.11 5.76
C LYS A 215 1.11 -19.34 7.02
N LYS A 216 1.36 -18.55 8.07
CA LYS A 216 0.67 -18.67 9.38
C LYS A 216 -0.52 -17.70 9.50
N ILE A 217 -0.86 -17.00 8.44
CA ILE A 217 -1.93 -16.01 8.39
C ILE A 217 -3.01 -16.56 7.46
N ASP A 218 -4.25 -16.63 7.97
CA ASP A 218 -5.37 -17.02 7.15
C ASP A 218 -5.67 -15.93 6.12
N CYS A 219 -5.45 -16.26 4.84
CA CYS A 219 -5.75 -15.39 3.71
C CYS A 219 -6.29 -16.23 2.55
N ILE A 220 -7.53 -16.00 2.19
CA ILE A 220 -8.20 -16.69 1.06
C ILE A 220 -7.67 -16.11 -0.24
N ILE A 221 -7.15 -16.95 -1.12
CA ILE A 221 -6.76 -16.57 -2.48
C ILE A 221 -7.91 -16.94 -3.41
N ASP A 222 -8.55 -15.90 -3.93
CA ASP A 222 -9.77 -16.00 -4.74
C ASP A 222 -9.44 -15.62 -6.19
N LYS A 223 -9.70 -16.55 -7.11
CA LYS A 223 -9.50 -16.38 -8.55
C LYS A 223 -10.81 -16.50 -9.34
N GLU A 224 -11.92 -16.65 -8.63
CA GLU A 224 -13.22 -16.98 -9.24
C GLU A 224 -14.23 -15.83 -9.17
N THR A 225 -14.23 -15.05 -8.10
CA THR A 225 -15.22 -13.99 -7.85
C THR A 225 -15.29 -12.94 -8.98
N LEU A 226 -14.19 -12.67 -9.69
CA LEU A 226 -14.11 -11.67 -10.76
C LEU A 226 -13.53 -12.27 -12.05
N ASN A 227 -14.03 -13.44 -12.48
CA ASN A 227 -13.56 -14.14 -13.67
C ASN A 227 -14.00 -13.50 -14.98
N ASP A 228 -15.15 -12.80 -15.00
CA ASP A 228 -15.68 -12.20 -16.22
C ASP A 228 -15.04 -10.84 -16.49
N SER A 229 -14.36 -10.71 -17.65
CA SER A 229 -13.83 -9.43 -18.10
C SER A 229 -14.85 -8.75 -19.01
N TYR A 230 -15.34 -7.59 -18.58
CA TYR A 230 -16.28 -6.76 -19.37
C TYR A 230 -15.58 -5.89 -20.44
N ARG A 231 -14.25 -5.90 -20.53
CA ARG A 231 -13.49 -5.11 -21.53
C ARG A 231 -13.20 -5.86 -22.84
N ASN A 232 -13.18 -7.18 -22.81
CA ASN A 232 -12.95 -7.97 -24.01
C ASN A 232 -14.24 -8.71 -24.38
N ASN A 233 -14.82 -8.41 -25.55
CA ASN A 233 -15.85 -9.27 -26.13
C ASN A 233 -15.28 -10.69 -26.30
N GLN A 234 -16.12 -11.70 -26.05
CA GLN A 234 -15.79 -13.13 -26.22
C GLN A 234 -15.52 -13.56 -27.68
N SER A 235 -15.28 -12.63 -28.59
CA SER A 235 -15.02 -12.87 -30.00
C SER A 235 -13.65 -12.32 -30.38
N ILE A 236 -12.62 -13.06 -30.06
CA ILE A 236 -11.37 -13.19 -30.83
C ILE A 236 -11.00 -14.68 -30.83
#